data_45b979c382eb19032a120044e436aa8d
#
_entry.id   45b979c382eb19032a120044e436aa8d
#
_cell.length_a   1.000
_cell.length_b   1.000
_cell.length_c   1.000
_cell.angle_alpha   90.00
_cell.angle_beta   90.00
_cell.angle_gamma   90.00
#
_symmetry.space_group_name_H-M   'P 1'
#
loop_
_entity.id
_entity.type
_entity.pdbx_description
1 polymer ?
#
loop_
_entity_poly.entity_id
_entity_poly.type
_entity_poly.pdbx_seq_one_letter_code
_entity_poly.pdbx_strand_id
1 'polypeptide(L)'
;MIEIMAAEVIYQMGITDESDFECLAAEDYPVLSDLYAFIEEEYQGFDENRRQLYTAEMIQSILLGLNSMCVGAESKFFNGHTNITDDGFITFGVKGLLQASRSLKNALLFNVLSFMSDVLLTQGNTAASLDEFYLFLSNLDCSRVC
;
A
#
# COMPACT_ATOMS: atom_id res chain seq x y z
N MET A 1 -8.81 -8.52 8.98
CA MET A 1 -9.51 -7.27 9.37
C MET A 1 -9.23 -6.14 8.39
N ILE A 2 -8.00 -5.67 8.20
CA ILE A 2 -7.67 -4.58 7.24
C ILE A 2 -8.17 -4.92 5.83
N GLU A 3 -7.99 -6.15 5.36
CA GLU A 3 -8.45 -6.60 4.04
C GLU A 3 -9.97 -6.46 3.88
N ILE A 4 -10.75 -6.79 4.92
CA ILE A 4 -12.21 -6.66 4.90
C ILE A 4 -12.61 -5.19 4.83
N MET A 5 -11.97 -4.34 5.64
CA MET A 5 -12.23 -2.90 5.65
C MET A 5 -11.80 -2.23 4.33
N ALA A 6 -10.68 -2.65 3.76
CA ALA A 6 -10.24 -2.15 2.45
C ALA A 6 -11.21 -2.57 1.32
N ALA A 7 -11.70 -3.80 1.34
CA ALA A 7 -12.70 -4.25 0.38
C ALA A 7 -14.01 -3.46 0.50
N GLU A 8 -14.43 -3.13 1.72
CA GLU A 8 -15.63 -2.32 1.97
C GLU A 8 -15.47 -0.90 1.42
N VAL A 9 -14.31 -0.27 1.63
CA VAL A 9 -14.03 1.08 1.07
C VAL A 9 -14.08 1.05 -0.45
N ILE A 10 -13.45 0.06 -1.09
CA ILE A 10 -13.47 -0.12 -2.54
C ILE A 10 -14.92 -0.27 -3.03
N TYR A 11 -15.71 -1.09 -2.35
CA TYR A 11 -17.11 -1.32 -2.69
C TYR A 11 -17.96 -0.06 -2.53
N GLN A 12 -17.76 0.74 -1.48
CA GLN A 12 -18.46 2.01 -1.27
C GLN A 12 -18.16 3.05 -2.35
N MET A 13 -16.99 2.97 -2.99
CA MET A 13 -16.64 3.80 -4.14
C MET A 13 -17.28 3.30 -5.46
N GLY A 14 -18.08 2.22 -5.40
CA GLY A 14 -18.77 1.65 -6.55
C GLY A 14 -17.93 0.71 -7.39
N ILE A 15 -16.75 0.33 -6.91
CA ILE A 15 -15.89 -0.64 -7.58
C ILE A 15 -16.29 -2.04 -7.10
N THR A 16 -16.77 -2.88 -8.02
CA THR A 16 -17.25 -4.24 -7.75
C THR A 16 -16.58 -5.23 -8.70
N ASP A 17 -16.79 -6.51 -8.49
CA ASP A 17 -16.29 -7.57 -9.38
C ASP A 17 -16.83 -7.46 -10.82
N GLU A 18 -17.92 -6.70 -11.01
CA GLU A 18 -18.52 -6.43 -12.32
C GLU A 18 -17.98 -5.15 -12.98
N SER A 19 -17.11 -4.41 -12.29
CA SER A 19 -16.54 -3.16 -12.80
C SER A 19 -15.56 -3.45 -13.94
N ASP A 20 -15.57 -2.60 -14.95
CA ASP A 20 -14.58 -2.63 -16.04
C ASP A 20 -13.31 -1.92 -15.57
N PHE A 21 -12.36 -2.71 -15.09
CA PHE A 21 -11.08 -2.20 -14.54
C PHE A 21 -10.19 -1.53 -15.58
N GLU A 22 -10.39 -1.79 -16.88
CA GLU A 22 -9.64 -1.12 -17.95
C GLU A 22 -10.10 0.32 -18.18
N CYS A 23 -11.32 0.63 -17.75
CA CYS A 23 -11.91 1.97 -17.88
C CYS A 23 -11.70 2.86 -16.64
N LEU A 24 -11.21 2.31 -15.51
CA LEU A 24 -10.97 3.05 -14.28
C LEU A 24 -9.65 3.82 -14.35
N ALA A 25 -9.70 5.12 -14.05
CA ALA A 25 -8.50 5.93 -13.87
C ALA A 25 -7.91 5.72 -12.46
N ALA A 26 -6.64 6.12 -12.26
CA ALA A 26 -6.01 6.01 -10.95
C ALA A 26 -6.78 6.77 -9.86
N GLU A 27 -7.42 7.87 -10.22
CA GLU A 27 -8.22 8.73 -9.34
C GLU A 27 -9.54 8.09 -8.91
N ASP A 28 -10.02 7.06 -9.60
CA ASP A 28 -11.24 6.34 -9.24
C ASP A 28 -11.01 5.34 -8.09
N TYR A 29 -9.75 5.01 -7.82
CA TYR A 29 -9.39 4.09 -6.72
C TYR A 29 -9.22 4.85 -5.40
N PRO A 30 -9.62 4.23 -4.25
CA PRO A 30 -9.38 4.82 -2.94
C PRO A 30 -7.89 4.97 -2.66
N VAL A 31 -7.56 6.02 -1.93
CA VAL A 31 -6.22 6.21 -1.37
C VAL A 31 -6.20 5.77 0.11
N LEU A 32 -5.02 5.73 0.69
CA LEU A 32 -4.85 5.21 2.05
C LEU A 32 -5.62 6.02 3.11
N SER A 33 -5.82 7.34 2.88
CA SER A 33 -6.64 8.19 3.77
C SER A 33 -8.12 7.83 3.76
N ASP A 34 -8.65 7.28 2.68
CA ASP A 34 -10.06 6.86 2.63
C ASP A 34 -10.27 5.64 3.52
N LEU A 35 -9.33 4.70 3.48
CA LEU A 35 -9.31 3.57 4.40
C LEU A 35 -9.15 4.03 5.86
N TYR A 36 -8.26 5.00 6.10
CA TYR A 36 -8.05 5.54 7.45
C TYR A 36 -9.33 6.18 7.99
N ALA A 37 -10.00 7.03 7.19
CA ALA A 37 -11.25 7.67 7.57
C ALA A 37 -12.36 6.65 7.86
N PHE A 38 -12.48 5.62 7.02
CA PHE A 38 -13.44 4.53 7.25
C PHE A 38 -13.18 3.81 8.58
N ILE A 39 -11.92 3.46 8.86
CA ILE A 39 -11.54 2.78 10.12
C ILE A 39 -11.80 3.70 11.33
N GLU A 40 -11.57 5.01 11.19
CA GLU A 40 -11.84 6.00 12.25
C GLU A 40 -13.35 6.10 12.53
N GLU A 41 -14.19 6.10 11.50
CA GLU A 41 -15.64 6.10 11.64
C GLU A 41 -16.13 4.83 12.34
N GLU A 42 -15.62 3.65 11.94
CA GLU A 42 -15.90 2.36 12.59
C GLU A 42 -15.48 2.36 14.06
N TYR A 43 -14.36 3.00 14.39
CA TYR A 43 -13.89 3.13 15.77
C TYR A 43 -14.81 4.01 16.61
N GLN A 44 -15.29 5.13 16.05
CA GLN A 44 -16.21 6.04 16.75
C GLN A 44 -17.62 5.41 16.93
N GLY A 45 -18.05 4.60 15.97
CA GLY A 45 -19.32 3.86 16.03
C GLY A 45 -19.24 2.52 16.77
N PHE A 46 -18.10 2.18 17.37
CA PHE A 46 -17.89 0.87 18.00
C PHE A 46 -18.80 0.68 19.22
N ASP A 47 -19.57 -0.43 19.18
CA ASP A 47 -20.45 -0.84 20.29
C ASP A 47 -19.99 -2.19 20.84
N GLU A 48 -19.45 -2.20 22.05
CA GLU A 48 -18.98 -3.42 22.74
C GLU A 48 -20.09 -4.48 22.95
N ASN A 49 -21.36 -4.07 22.92
CA ASN A 49 -22.48 -4.99 23.07
C ASN A 49 -22.88 -5.71 21.78
N ARG A 50 -22.36 -5.29 20.66
CA ARG A 50 -22.52 -6.01 19.38
C ARG A 50 -21.46 -7.08 19.24
N ARG A 51 -21.87 -8.26 18.70
CA ARG A 51 -20.90 -9.28 18.28
C ARG A 51 -20.15 -8.77 17.07
N GLN A 52 -18.96 -8.27 17.28
CA GLN A 52 -18.07 -7.81 16.22
C GLN A 52 -16.94 -8.81 16.02
N LEU A 53 -16.40 -8.82 14.81
CA LEU A 53 -15.26 -9.66 14.44
C LEU A 53 -13.92 -9.15 15.02
N TYR A 54 -13.92 -7.93 15.58
CA TYR A 54 -12.73 -7.26 16.07
C TYR A 54 -13.05 -6.41 17.32
N THR A 55 -12.03 -6.09 18.08
CA THR A 55 -12.14 -5.28 19.29
C THR A 55 -11.74 -3.81 19.04
N ALA A 56 -12.15 -2.90 19.92
CA ALA A 56 -11.76 -1.49 19.85
C ALA A 56 -10.24 -1.30 19.89
N GLU A 57 -9.52 -2.10 20.68
CA GLU A 57 -8.06 -2.04 20.77
C GLU A 57 -7.39 -2.45 19.45
N MET A 58 -7.95 -3.42 18.73
CA MET A 58 -7.45 -3.81 17.42
C MET A 58 -7.61 -2.69 16.42
N ILE A 59 -8.76 -2.03 16.38
CA ILE A 59 -9.01 -0.89 15.49
C ILE A 59 -8.05 0.26 15.84
N GLN A 60 -7.94 0.59 17.11
CA GLN A 60 -7.03 1.65 17.58
C GLN A 60 -5.57 1.37 17.21
N SER A 61 -5.12 0.12 17.35
CA SER A 61 -3.77 -0.28 16.97
C SER A 61 -3.49 -0.06 15.49
N ILE A 62 -4.48 -0.33 14.63
CA ILE A 62 -4.36 -0.09 13.18
C ILE A 62 -4.33 1.40 12.88
N LEU A 63 -5.23 2.19 13.48
CA LEU A 63 -5.24 3.65 13.31
C LEU A 63 -3.89 4.27 13.69
N LEU A 64 -3.31 3.84 14.81
CA LEU A 64 -1.98 4.29 15.23
C LEU A 64 -0.89 3.91 14.22
N GLY A 65 -0.94 2.70 13.67
CA GLY A 65 0.01 2.24 12.65
C GLY A 65 -0.10 3.00 11.34
N LEU A 66 -1.32 3.33 10.90
CA LEU A 66 -1.58 4.03 9.64
C LEU A 66 -1.40 5.56 9.75
N ASN A 67 -1.45 6.12 10.95
CA ASN A 67 -1.49 7.58 11.14
C ASN A 67 -0.33 8.31 10.44
N SER A 68 0.91 7.83 10.57
CA SER A 68 2.06 8.49 9.94
C SER A 68 2.01 8.44 8.42
N MET A 69 1.38 7.41 7.85
CA MET A 69 1.27 7.17 6.41
C MET A 69 0.09 7.93 5.78
N CYS A 70 -0.96 8.19 6.54
CA CYS A 70 -2.18 8.84 6.04
C CYS A 70 -2.21 10.33 6.33
N VAL A 71 -1.82 10.75 7.54
CA VAL A 71 -1.98 12.13 8.04
C VAL A 71 -0.61 12.74 8.39
N GLY A 72 0.36 11.92 8.79
CA GLY A 72 1.66 12.35 9.30
C GLY A 72 2.69 12.71 8.22
N ALA A 73 3.94 12.74 8.64
CA ALA A 73 5.06 13.19 7.80
C ALA A 73 5.33 12.28 6.57
N GLU A 74 4.88 11.04 6.61
CA GLU A 74 5.09 10.04 5.56
C GLU A 74 3.94 10.01 4.53
N SER A 75 2.84 10.75 4.78
CA SER A 75 1.65 10.75 3.92
C SER A 75 1.95 11.05 2.45
N LYS A 76 2.88 11.97 2.18
CA LYS A 76 3.32 12.31 0.82
C LYS A 76 3.92 11.15 0.02
N PHE A 77 4.31 10.06 0.68
CA PHE A 77 4.88 8.88 0.02
C PHE A 77 3.86 7.77 -0.18
N PHE A 78 2.81 7.72 0.65
CA PHE A 78 1.87 6.61 0.67
C PHE A 78 0.43 7.01 0.36
N ASN A 79 0.07 8.26 0.67
CA ASN A 79 -1.31 8.74 0.51
C ASN A 79 -1.47 9.52 -0.80
N GLY A 80 -1.63 8.80 -1.89
CA GLY A 80 -1.81 9.38 -3.23
C GLY A 80 -2.14 8.30 -4.25
N HIS A 81 -2.69 8.72 -5.36
CA HIS A 81 -2.98 7.83 -6.48
C HIS A 81 -1.70 7.39 -7.18
N THR A 82 -1.75 6.23 -7.83
CA THR A 82 -0.66 5.73 -8.65
C THR A 82 -0.35 6.71 -9.78
N ASN A 83 0.90 7.14 -9.86
CA ASN A 83 1.41 8.08 -10.86
C ASN A 83 2.43 7.45 -11.82
N ILE A 84 2.50 6.12 -11.86
CA ILE A 84 3.37 5.39 -12.76
C ILE A 84 2.64 5.29 -14.09
N THR A 85 3.26 5.81 -15.16
CA THR A 85 2.75 5.68 -16.52
C THR A 85 3.19 4.34 -17.12
N ASP A 86 2.37 3.79 -18.02
CA ASP A 86 2.70 2.55 -18.77
C ASP A 86 3.66 2.88 -19.93
N ASP A 87 4.82 3.44 -19.56
CA ASP A 87 5.89 3.72 -20.51
C ASP A 87 6.76 2.47 -20.67
N GLY A 88 7.17 2.17 -21.89
CA GLY A 88 8.00 1.00 -22.20
C GLY A 88 9.37 0.97 -21.50
N PHE A 89 9.73 2.01 -20.76
CA PHE A 89 10.95 2.10 -19.96
C PHE A 89 10.73 2.93 -18.68
N ILE A 90 10.86 2.29 -17.53
CA ILE A 90 10.67 2.93 -16.22
C ILE A 90 11.98 2.83 -15.41
N THR A 91 12.40 3.92 -14.80
CA THR A 91 13.57 3.95 -13.90
C THR A 91 13.19 4.44 -12.51
N PHE A 92 13.44 3.64 -11.50
CA PHE A 92 13.24 4.01 -10.09
C PHE A 92 14.54 4.50 -9.46
N GLY A 93 14.59 5.79 -9.12
CA GLY A 93 15.74 6.40 -8.42
C GLY A 93 15.67 6.18 -6.91
N VAL A 94 16.30 5.11 -6.40
CA VAL A 94 16.25 4.74 -4.98
C VAL A 94 17.28 5.46 -4.09
N LYS A 95 18.16 6.26 -4.66
CA LYS A 95 19.23 6.96 -3.90
C LYS A 95 18.70 7.83 -2.76
N GLY A 96 17.57 8.52 -2.98
CA GLY A 96 16.91 9.34 -1.96
C GLY A 96 16.42 8.55 -0.76
N LEU A 97 16.13 7.26 -0.92
CA LEU A 97 15.65 6.39 0.14
C LEU A 97 16.74 6.02 1.14
N LEU A 98 18.03 6.16 0.78
CA LEU A 98 19.13 5.86 1.69
C LEU A 98 19.17 6.78 2.92
N GLN A 99 18.58 7.97 2.82
CA GLN A 99 18.49 8.95 3.91
C GLN A 99 17.17 8.85 4.70
N ALA A 100 16.24 8.02 4.25
CA ALA A 100 14.95 7.81 4.92
C ALA A 100 15.11 6.92 6.17
N SER A 101 14.10 6.94 7.04
CA SER A 101 14.01 5.99 8.15
C SER A 101 14.03 4.55 7.61
N ARG A 102 14.53 3.61 8.41
CA ARG A 102 14.59 2.19 7.99
C ARG A 102 13.22 1.65 7.59
N SER A 103 12.19 2.02 8.36
CA SER A 103 10.81 1.60 8.12
C SER A 103 10.28 2.12 6.78
N LEU A 104 10.42 3.42 6.55
CA LEU A 104 10.00 4.08 5.30
C LEU A 104 10.74 3.50 4.09
N LYS A 105 12.06 3.36 4.21
CA LYS A 105 12.89 2.76 3.14
C LYS A 105 12.40 1.36 2.78
N ASN A 106 12.18 0.48 3.77
CA ASN A 106 11.74 -0.88 3.53
C ASN A 106 10.37 -0.93 2.87
N ALA A 107 9.43 -0.10 3.31
CA ALA A 107 8.09 -0.04 2.73
C ALA A 107 8.12 0.42 1.27
N LEU A 108 8.87 1.47 0.96
CA LEU A 108 8.98 1.98 -0.42
C LEU A 108 9.74 1.01 -1.34
N LEU A 109 10.81 0.37 -0.86
CA LEU A 109 11.50 -0.67 -1.62
C LEU A 109 10.59 -1.88 -1.87
N PHE A 110 9.77 -2.27 -0.90
CA PHE A 110 8.80 -3.33 -1.07
C PHE A 110 7.78 -2.98 -2.16
N ASN A 111 7.24 -1.76 -2.17
CA ASN A 111 6.30 -1.30 -3.19
C ASN A 111 6.93 -1.36 -4.60
N VAL A 112 8.16 -0.84 -4.75
CA VAL A 112 8.88 -0.89 -6.04
C VAL A 112 9.10 -2.34 -6.49
N LEU A 113 9.55 -3.22 -5.60
CA LEU A 113 9.79 -4.64 -5.92
C LEU A 113 8.48 -5.36 -6.25
N SER A 114 7.39 -5.08 -5.55
CA SER A 114 6.07 -5.66 -5.84
C SER A 114 5.59 -5.25 -7.22
N PHE A 115 5.67 -3.96 -7.56
CA PHE A 115 5.34 -3.46 -8.88
C PHE A 115 6.20 -4.11 -9.98
N MET A 116 7.53 -4.16 -9.79
CA MET A 116 8.43 -4.78 -10.75
C MET A 116 8.13 -6.27 -10.95
N SER A 117 7.83 -6.99 -9.86
CA SER A 117 7.46 -8.41 -9.93
C SER A 117 6.17 -8.63 -10.70
N ASP A 118 5.17 -7.79 -10.45
CA ASP A 118 3.89 -7.87 -11.15
C ASP A 118 4.06 -7.64 -12.65
N VAL A 119 4.77 -6.58 -13.05
CA VAL A 119 5.08 -6.30 -14.47
C VAL A 119 5.87 -7.43 -15.12
N LEU A 120 6.87 -7.99 -14.45
CA LEU A 120 7.67 -9.10 -14.98
C LEU A 120 6.86 -10.39 -15.18
N LEU A 121 5.86 -10.62 -14.32
CA LEU A 121 5.04 -11.83 -14.38
C LEU A 121 3.88 -11.71 -15.37
N THR A 122 3.38 -10.50 -15.61
CA THR A 122 2.16 -10.28 -16.38
C THR A 122 2.41 -9.84 -17.84
N GLN A 123 3.46 -9.07 -18.09
CA GLN A 123 3.67 -8.45 -19.41
C GLN A 123 4.58 -9.23 -20.39
N GLY A 124 5.03 -10.42 -20.06
CA GLY A 124 5.74 -11.32 -21.00
C GLY A 124 7.17 -10.86 -21.31
N ASN A 125 7.42 -10.07 -22.35
CA ASN A 125 8.75 -9.67 -22.82
C ASN A 125 9.31 -8.47 -22.02
N THR A 126 9.50 -8.64 -20.74
CA THR A 126 10.03 -7.60 -19.85
C THR A 126 11.36 -8.03 -19.21
N ALA A 127 12.21 -7.05 -18.93
CA ALA A 127 13.47 -7.26 -18.20
C ALA A 127 13.66 -6.17 -17.15
N ALA A 128 14.11 -6.55 -15.96
CA ALA A 128 14.48 -5.62 -14.90
C ALA A 128 15.99 -5.68 -14.67
N SER A 129 16.61 -4.51 -14.51
CA SER A 129 18.00 -4.39 -14.10
C SER A 129 18.06 -3.67 -12.76
N LEU A 130 18.74 -4.28 -11.79
CA LEU A 130 18.91 -3.75 -10.44
C LEU A 130 20.39 -3.40 -10.24
N ASP A 131 20.67 -2.11 -10.14
CA ASP A 131 21.98 -1.64 -9.70
C ASP A 131 22.04 -1.60 -8.17
N GLU A 132 23.21 -1.87 -7.61
CA GLU A 132 23.43 -1.92 -6.15
C GLU A 132 22.45 -2.86 -5.40
N PHE A 133 22.16 -4.03 -5.98
CA PHE A 133 21.19 -5.01 -5.44
C PHE A 133 21.42 -5.38 -3.97
N TYR A 134 22.64 -5.26 -3.46
CA TYR A 134 22.96 -5.49 -2.05
C TYR A 134 22.17 -4.58 -1.09
N LEU A 135 21.75 -3.39 -1.54
CA LEU A 135 20.92 -2.49 -0.74
C LEU A 135 19.52 -3.08 -0.48
N PHE A 136 19.02 -3.86 -1.42
CA PHE A 136 17.77 -4.59 -1.27
C PHE A 136 17.97 -5.79 -0.33
N LEU A 137 19.04 -6.55 -0.51
CA LEU A 137 19.34 -7.74 0.29
C LEU A 137 19.62 -7.41 1.76
N SER A 138 20.27 -6.30 2.05
CA SER A 138 20.59 -5.89 3.43
C SER A 138 19.36 -5.49 4.25
N ASN A 139 18.23 -5.29 3.60
CA ASN A 139 16.97 -4.90 4.24
C ASN A 139 15.91 -6.00 4.25
N LEU A 140 16.04 -6.99 3.37
CA LEU A 140 15.32 -8.24 3.48
C LEU A 140 16.01 -9.04 4.57
N ASP A 141 15.32 -9.31 5.68
CA ASP A 141 15.78 -10.30 6.67
C ASP A 141 15.81 -11.66 5.95
N CYS A 142 16.90 -11.94 5.24
CA CYS A 142 17.15 -13.21 4.55
C CYS A 142 17.23 -14.40 5.53
N SER A 143 17.12 -14.16 6.83
CA SER A 143 17.08 -15.18 7.87
C SER A 143 15.78 -15.99 7.91
N ARG A 144 14.78 -15.68 7.05
CA ARG A 144 13.50 -16.40 7.01
C ARG A 144 13.24 -17.18 5.72
N VAL A 145 14.20 -17.27 4.82
CA VAL A 145 14.07 -17.99 3.54
C VAL A 145 15.12 -19.12 3.41
N CYS A 146 15.60 -19.61 4.54
CA CYS A 146 16.38 -20.87 4.60
C CYS A 146 15.64 -21.87 5.46
#